data_3ebb3f14bffd87908e44b71874073929
#
_entry.id   3ebb3f14bffd87908e44b71874073929
#
_cell.length_a   1.000
_cell.length_b   1.000
_cell.length_c   1.000
_cell.angle_alpha   90.00
_cell.angle_beta   90.00
_cell.angle_gamma   90.00
#
_symmetry.space_group_name_H-M   'P 1'
#
loop_
_entity.id
_entity.type
_entity.pdbx_description
1 polymer ?
#
loop_
_entity_poly.entity_id
_entity_poly.type
_entity_poly.pdbx_seq_one_letter_code
_entity_poly.pdbx_strand_id
1 'polypeptide(L)'
;MKKAIIFDCEFLCLEGSQHRFWCAAHDPDPVIAQIGAVKLGLESGFPLLETYKVLISPVDRHGRRYAIDPFFTRLTGITEDNIEAEGVPLQDALSSFDSFSEGAQCWSWGKDELNMMAISTYVAGIQPPMPACRFDNAVRLLLAAGMPVEDLAKTPSNSLADYYGVAHPPLQGHDALGDALSVSYALQHLLRSGKLKPEEFTLAV
;
A
#
# COMPACT_ATOMS: atom_id res chain seq x y z
N MET A 1 11.72 19.79 0.09
CA MET A 1 11.11 19.26 -1.15
C MET A 1 9.72 18.75 -0.81
N LYS A 2 8.67 19.22 -1.52
CA LYS A 2 7.32 18.66 -1.37
C LYS A 2 7.32 17.23 -1.93
N LYS A 3 6.67 16.32 -1.22
CA LYS A 3 6.61 14.90 -1.58
C LYS A 3 5.31 14.26 -1.10
N ALA A 4 4.95 13.15 -1.70
CA ALA A 4 3.90 12.25 -1.28
C ALA A 4 4.48 10.84 -1.12
N ILE A 5 3.88 10.05 -0.26
CA ILE A 5 4.17 8.62 -0.12
C ILE A 5 3.06 7.85 -0.83
N ILE A 6 3.44 7.05 -1.80
CA ILE A 6 2.54 6.10 -2.45
C ILE A 6 2.85 4.75 -1.83
N PHE A 7 1.86 4.07 -1.28
CA PHE A 7 2.09 2.83 -0.55
C PHE A 7 1.01 1.79 -0.82
N ASP A 8 1.37 0.56 -0.56
CA ASP A 8 0.51 -0.60 -0.64
C ASP A 8 0.84 -1.57 0.50
N CYS A 9 -0.08 -2.49 0.82
CA CYS A 9 0.09 -3.48 1.86
C CYS A 9 -0.37 -4.86 1.38
N GLU A 10 0.42 -5.90 1.70
CA GLU A 10 -0.09 -7.27 1.67
C GLU A 10 -0.56 -7.67 3.07
N PHE A 11 -1.75 -8.25 3.16
CA PHE A 11 -2.36 -8.64 4.44
C PHE A 11 -2.97 -10.04 4.35
N LEU A 12 -3.00 -10.75 5.46
CA LEU A 12 -3.43 -12.14 5.51
C LEU A 12 -4.84 -12.30 4.95
N CYS A 13 -5.01 -13.28 4.07
CA CYS A 13 -6.29 -13.59 3.47
C CYS A 13 -6.35 -15.06 3.03
N LEU A 14 -7.57 -15.55 2.85
CA LEU A 14 -7.88 -16.81 2.20
C LEU A 14 -8.48 -16.55 0.82
N GLU A 15 -8.56 -17.59 0.01
CA GLU A 15 -9.23 -17.49 -1.29
C GLU A 15 -10.67 -16.98 -1.14
N GLY A 16 -10.98 -15.89 -1.87
CA GLY A 16 -12.29 -15.25 -1.87
C GLY A 16 -12.57 -14.34 -0.66
N SER A 17 -11.60 -14.06 0.22
CA SER A 17 -11.77 -13.13 1.36
C SER A 17 -12.26 -11.75 0.93
N GLN A 18 -11.85 -11.25 -0.25
CA GLN A 18 -12.32 -9.97 -0.78
C GLN A 18 -13.85 -9.90 -0.96
N HIS A 19 -14.51 -11.01 -1.22
CA HIS A 19 -15.98 -11.07 -1.35
C HIS A 19 -16.68 -11.16 0.01
N ARG A 20 -15.91 -11.24 1.11
CA ARG A 20 -16.39 -11.38 2.49
C ARG A 20 -15.85 -10.26 3.40
N PHE A 21 -15.57 -9.09 2.83
CA PHE A 21 -14.97 -7.94 3.55
C PHE A 21 -13.66 -8.28 4.26
N TRP A 22 -12.90 -9.28 3.78
CA TRP A 22 -11.65 -9.76 4.34
C TRP A 22 -11.73 -10.34 5.76
N CYS A 23 -12.90 -10.37 6.40
CA CYS A 23 -13.05 -10.72 7.82
C CYS A 23 -14.31 -11.55 8.12
N ALA A 24 -14.64 -12.57 7.29
CA ALA A 24 -15.66 -13.54 7.67
C ALA A 24 -15.18 -14.39 8.86
N ALA A 25 -16.11 -15.07 9.52
CA ALA A 25 -15.81 -15.86 10.73
C ALA A 25 -14.73 -16.94 10.59
N HIS A 26 -14.45 -17.37 9.36
CA HIS A 26 -13.42 -18.36 9.03
C HIS A 26 -12.16 -17.74 8.39
N ASP A 27 -12.18 -16.46 8.05
CA ASP A 27 -10.99 -15.75 7.59
C ASP A 27 -10.07 -15.44 8.78
N PRO A 28 -8.74 -15.38 8.60
CA PRO A 28 -7.86 -14.83 9.60
C PRO A 28 -8.18 -13.34 9.82
N ASP A 29 -7.74 -12.77 10.95
CA ASP A 29 -7.68 -11.31 11.02
C ASP A 29 -6.80 -10.82 9.86
N PRO A 30 -7.25 -9.86 9.02
CA PRO A 30 -6.49 -9.40 7.85
C PRO A 30 -5.35 -8.47 8.29
N VAL A 31 -4.42 -9.02 9.08
CA VAL A 31 -3.27 -8.28 9.58
C VAL A 31 -2.18 -8.18 8.50
N ILE A 32 -1.50 -7.04 8.48
CA ILE A 32 -0.48 -6.74 7.47
C ILE A 32 0.74 -7.63 7.65
N ALA A 33 1.21 -8.20 6.54
CA ALA A 33 2.43 -9.00 6.44
C ALA A 33 3.54 -8.30 5.63
N GLN A 34 3.21 -7.27 4.84
CA GLN A 34 4.20 -6.48 4.10
C GLN A 34 3.69 -5.04 3.90
N ILE A 35 4.59 -4.07 3.96
CA ILE A 35 4.36 -2.70 3.50
C ILE A 35 5.41 -2.40 2.42
N GLY A 36 4.94 -1.88 1.27
CA GLY A 36 5.76 -1.35 0.21
C GLY A 36 5.42 0.12 -0.03
N ALA A 37 6.41 0.98 -0.25
CA ALA A 37 6.15 2.39 -0.47
C ALA A 37 7.19 3.05 -1.38
N VAL A 38 6.75 4.15 -2.00
CA VAL A 38 7.55 4.98 -2.89
C VAL A 38 7.41 6.44 -2.46
N LYS A 39 8.52 7.13 -2.34
CA LYS A 39 8.58 8.56 -2.09
C LYS A 39 8.55 9.29 -3.44
N LEU A 40 7.42 9.89 -3.78
CA LEU A 40 7.20 10.66 -5.01
C LEU A 40 7.46 12.15 -4.77
N GLY A 41 8.44 12.73 -5.45
CA GLY A 41 8.68 14.17 -5.44
C GLY A 41 7.57 14.94 -6.18
N LEU A 42 7.08 16.03 -5.57
CA LEU A 42 6.02 16.89 -6.12
C LEU A 42 6.56 18.20 -6.69
N GLU A 43 7.85 18.24 -7.01
CA GLU A 43 8.53 19.39 -7.62
C GLU A 43 9.00 19.03 -9.04
N SER A 44 9.74 19.92 -9.69
CA SER A 44 10.15 19.77 -11.10
C SER A 44 10.68 18.37 -11.43
N GLY A 45 10.13 17.76 -12.48
CA GLY A 45 10.49 16.42 -12.94
C GLY A 45 9.79 15.28 -12.22
N PHE A 46 9.16 15.53 -11.07
CA PHE A 46 8.41 14.55 -10.29
C PHE A 46 9.14 13.20 -10.11
N PRO A 47 10.36 13.20 -9.54
CA PRO A 47 11.17 11.99 -9.47
C PRO A 47 10.60 11.01 -8.43
N LEU A 48 10.76 9.70 -8.70
CA LEU A 48 10.67 8.68 -7.66
C LEU A 48 11.99 8.74 -6.88
N LEU A 49 11.92 9.19 -5.62
CA LEU A 49 13.11 9.56 -4.83
C LEU A 49 13.71 8.38 -4.10
N GLU A 50 12.87 7.57 -3.48
CA GLU A 50 13.27 6.49 -2.60
C GLU A 50 12.16 5.44 -2.52
N THR A 51 12.54 4.20 -2.29
CA THR A 51 11.61 3.09 -2.08
C THR A 51 11.78 2.50 -0.68
N TYR A 52 10.71 1.92 -0.16
CA TYR A 52 10.67 1.28 1.14
C TYR A 52 9.96 -0.07 1.00
N LYS A 53 10.45 -1.09 1.67
CA LYS A 53 9.80 -2.39 1.77
C LYS A 53 10.14 -3.02 3.10
N VAL A 54 9.15 -3.58 3.78
CA VAL A 54 9.33 -4.30 5.04
C VAL A 54 8.38 -5.49 5.11
N LEU A 55 8.89 -6.62 5.55
CA LEU A 55 8.09 -7.77 5.96
C LEU A 55 7.73 -7.66 7.44
N ILE A 56 6.53 -8.07 7.78
CA ILE A 56 5.98 -7.99 9.13
C ILE A 56 5.62 -9.40 9.58
N SER A 57 6.03 -9.77 10.78
CA SER A 57 5.60 -11.01 11.40
C SER A 57 4.16 -10.86 11.90
N PRO A 58 3.15 -11.47 11.23
CA PRO A 58 1.76 -11.28 11.59
C PRO A 58 1.43 -12.06 12.86
N VAL A 59 0.85 -11.39 13.85
CA VAL A 59 0.47 -11.99 15.14
C VAL A 59 -1.00 -11.76 15.46
N ASP A 60 -1.59 -12.72 16.17
CA ASP A 60 -2.94 -12.59 16.69
C ASP A 60 -2.97 -11.70 17.95
N ARG A 61 -4.17 -11.45 18.49
CA ARG A 61 -4.38 -10.64 19.71
C ARG A 61 -3.79 -11.22 20.99
N HIS A 62 -3.23 -12.42 20.94
CA HIS A 62 -2.50 -13.06 22.03
C HIS A 62 -0.99 -13.08 21.79
N GLY A 63 -0.52 -12.43 20.73
CA GLY A 63 0.88 -12.39 20.32
C GLY A 63 1.39 -13.68 19.68
N ARG A 64 0.49 -14.61 19.29
CA ARG A 64 0.89 -15.84 18.60
C ARG A 64 0.97 -15.57 17.11
N ARG A 65 2.05 -16.02 16.48
CA ARG A 65 2.24 -15.86 15.03
C ARG A 65 1.16 -16.63 14.26
N TYR A 66 0.57 -15.98 13.27
CA TYR A 66 -0.27 -16.64 12.29
C TYR A 66 0.56 -17.53 11.38
N ALA A 67 0.05 -18.71 11.04
CA ALA A 67 0.56 -19.50 9.94
C ALA A 67 0.21 -18.81 8.61
N ILE A 68 1.12 -18.83 7.67
CA ILE A 68 0.91 -18.28 6.32
C ILE A 68 0.12 -19.29 5.47
N ASP A 69 -1.06 -18.91 5.02
CA ASP A 69 -1.88 -19.78 4.18
C ASP A 69 -1.23 -19.99 2.81
N PRO A 70 -1.27 -21.22 2.24
CA PRO A 70 -0.72 -21.49 0.91
C PRO A 70 -1.35 -20.64 -0.20
N PHE A 71 -2.60 -20.19 -0.07
CA PHE A 71 -3.20 -19.25 -1.01
C PHE A 71 -2.50 -17.90 -0.96
N PHE A 72 -2.27 -17.36 0.26
CA PHE A 72 -1.55 -16.10 0.44
C PHE A 72 -0.14 -16.16 -0.14
N THR A 73 0.59 -17.26 0.12
CA THR A 73 1.92 -17.47 -0.49
C THR A 73 1.87 -17.50 -2.02
N ARG A 74 0.89 -18.20 -2.61
CA ARG A 74 0.76 -18.21 -4.08
C ARG A 74 0.42 -16.84 -4.66
N LEU A 75 -0.35 -16.06 -3.93
CA LEU A 75 -0.79 -14.73 -4.35
C LEU A 75 0.36 -13.71 -4.29
N THR A 76 1.07 -13.64 -3.16
CA THR A 76 2.02 -12.57 -2.84
C THR A 76 3.49 -13.00 -3.00
N GLY A 77 3.76 -14.30 -3.02
CA GLY A 77 5.12 -14.85 -2.94
C GLY A 77 5.72 -14.86 -1.53
N ILE A 78 5.02 -14.32 -0.51
CA ILE A 78 5.50 -14.31 0.87
C ILE A 78 5.34 -15.70 1.48
N THR A 79 6.43 -16.25 2.00
CA THR A 79 6.48 -17.58 2.63
C THR A 79 6.71 -17.50 4.14
N GLU A 80 6.47 -18.61 4.83
CA GLU A 80 6.85 -18.74 6.25
C GLU A 80 8.35 -18.46 6.47
N ASP A 81 9.21 -18.99 5.59
CA ASP A 81 10.66 -18.81 5.66
C ASP A 81 11.06 -17.33 5.52
N ASN A 82 10.39 -16.59 4.61
CA ASN A 82 10.63 -15.14 4.48
C ASN A 82 10.24 -14.39 5.77
N ILE A 83 9.07 -14.71 6.33
CA ILE A 83 8.61 -14.08 7.58
C ILE A 83 9.52 -14.45 8.76
N GLU A 84 10.01 -15.68 8.81
CA GLU A 84 10.94 -16.10 9.89
C GLU A 84 12.30 -15.42 9.79
N ALA A 85 12.81 -15.25 8.56
CA ALA A 85 14.13 -14.67 8.32
C ALA A 85 14.15 -13.14 8.44
N GLU A 86 13.10 -12.45 7.96
CA GLU A 86 13.12 -11.00 7.74
C GLU A 86 11.94 -10.26 8.39
N GLY A 87 10.91 -10.97 8.88
CA GLY A 87 9.71 -10.36 9.44
C GLY A 87 10.00 -9.64 10.76
N VAL A 88 9.66 -8.35 10.82
CA VAL A 88 9.79 -7.55 12.03
C VAL A 88 8.45 -7.41 12.77
N PRO A 89 8.43 -7.02 14.05
CA PRO A 89 7.20 -6.67 14.74
C PRO A 89 6.46 -5.51 14.06
N LEU A 90 5.13 -5.52 14.07
CA LEU A 90 4.30 -4.47 13.47
C LEU A 90 4.66 -3.07 13.99
N GLN A 91 4.94 -2.92 15.29
CA GLN A 91 5.33 -1.63 15.88
C GLN A 91 6.60 -1.07 15.24
N ASP A 92 7.60 -1.92 14.99
CA ASP A 92 8.87 -1.52 14.39
C ASP A 92 8.69 -1.16 12.91
N ALA A 93 7.88 -1.95 12.18
CA ALA A 93 7.53 -1.67 10.79
C ALA A 93 6.81 -0.32 10.66
N LEU A 94 5.80 -0.05 11.48
CA LEU A 94 5.07 1.21 11.43
C LEU A 94 5.94 2.41 11.85
N SER A 95 6.83 2.24 12.83
CA SER A 95 7.75 3.28 13.26
C SER A 95 8.78 3.60 12.16
N SER A 96 9.29 2.59 11.47
CA SER A 96 10.21 2.79 10.34
C SER A 96 9.51 3.39 9.12
N PHE A 97 8.25 3.00 8.87
CA PHE A 97 7.41 3.59 7.81
C PHE A 97 7.09 5.07 8.09
N ASP A 98 6.78 5.43 9.34
CA ASP A 98 6.62 6.84 9.73
C ASP A 98 7.91 7.63 9.51
N SER A 99 9.04 7.10 9.93
CA SER A 99 10.35 7.71 9.69
C SER A 99 10.64 7.88 8.19
N PHE A 100 10.38 6.86 7.37
CA PHE A 100 10.49 6.93 5.91
C PHE A 100 9.59 8.02 5.33
N SER A 101 8.37 8.15 5.83
CA SER A 101 7.39 9.11 5.31
C SER A 101 7.75 10.57 5.58
N GLU A 102 8.58 10.86 6.59
CA GLU A 102 9.02 12.22 6.99
C GLU A 102 7.86 13.22 7.12
N GLY A 103 6.73 12.78 7.64
CA GLY A 103 5.54 13.61 7.80
C GLY A 103 4.72 13.86 6.53
N ALA A 104 5.10 13.30 5.38
CA ALA A 104 4.36 13.45 4.13
C ALA A 104 3.03 12.70 4.15
N GLN A 105 2.12 13.11 3.26
CA GLN A 105 0.82 12.47 3.04
C GLN A 105 1.02 11.11 2.37
N CYS A 106 0.30 10.10 2.84
CA CYS A 106 0.33 8.73 2.34
C CYS A 106 -0.90 8.43 1.49
N TRP A 107 -0.70 7.82 0.33
CA TRP A 107 -1.72 7.54 -0.67
C TRP A 107 -1.67 6.08 -1.05
N SER A 108 -2.77 5.36 -0.92
CA SER A 108 -2.90 3.97 -1.35
C SER A 108 -3.95 3.83 -2.47
N TRP A 109 -3.86 2.74 -3.22
CA TRP A 109 -4.90 2.38 -4.17
C TRP A 109 -6.09 1.76 -3.43
N GLY A 110 -7.22 2.49 -3.42
CA GLY A 110 -8.39 2.03 -2.68
C GLY A 110 -8.39 2.51 -1.23
N LYS A 111 -9.07 1.77 -0.39
CA LYS A 111 -9.29 2.10 1.03
C LYS A 111 -8.87 0.97 1.97
N ASP A 112 -8.50 -0.18 1.40
CA ASP A 112 -8.28 -1.39 2.20
C ASP A 112 -7.01 -1.26 3.05
N GLU A 113 -5.95 -0.63 2.56
CA GLU A 113 -4.67 -0.46 3.25
C GLU A 113 -4.83 0.26 4.59
N LEU A 114 -5.56 1.39 4.62
CA LEU A 114 -5.82 2.10 5.87
C LEU A 114 -6.67 1.26 6.84
N ASN A 115 -7.67 0.55 6.30
CA ASN A 115 -8.50 -0.33 7.12
C ASN A 115 -7.67 -1.46 7.73
N MET A 116 -6.77 -2.08 6.93
CA MET A 116 -5.92 -3.19 7.40
C MET A 116 -4.85 -2.71 8.37
N MET A 117 -4.32 -1.49 8.22
CA MET A 117 -3.47 -0.86 9.24
C MET A 117 -4.23 -0.68 10.56
N ALA A 118 -5.47 -0.20 10.53
CA ALA A 118 -6.28 -0.03 11.72
C ALA A 118 -6.61 -1.36 12.40
N ILE A 119 -6.98 -2.39 11.62
CA ILE A 119 -7.22 -3.74 12.15
C ILE A 119 -5.94 -4.32 12.74
N SER A 120 -4.80 -4.21 12.06
CA SER A 120 -3.52 -4.73 12.53
C SER A 120 -3.10 -4.11 13.86
N THR A 121 -3.21 -2.79 13.99
CA THR A 121 -2.89 -2.09 15.24
C THR A 121 -3.84 -2.46 16.37
N TYR A 122 -5.13 -2.63 16.06
CA TYR A 122 -6.14 -3.09 17.04
C TYR A 122 -5.85 -4.52 17.51
N VAL A 123 -5.56 -5.43 16.58
CA VAL A 123 -5.23 -6.84 16.90
C VAL A 123 -3.96 -6.92 17.72
N ALA A 124 -2.92 -6.19 17.34
CA ALA A 124 -1.65 -6.17 18.07
C ALA A 124 -1.70 -5.39 19.39
N GLY A 125 -2.78 -4.66 19.67
CA GLY A 125 -2.92 -3.83 20.88
C GLY A 125 -1.93 -2.68 20.97
N ILE A 126 -1.50 -2.13 19.83
CA ILE A 126 -0.53 -1.04 19.74
C ILE A 126 -1.19 0.25 19.27
N GLN A 127 -0.60 1.38 19.63
CA GLN A 127 -1.00 2.68 19.12
C GLN A 127 -0.23 2.98 17.83
N PRO A 128 -0.92 3.31 16.71
CA PRO A 128 -0.23 3.67 15.48
C PRO A 128 0.61 4.94 15.68
N PRO A 129 1.86 5.01 15.15
CA PRO A 129 2.70 6.19 15.29
C PRO A 129 2.23 7.35 14.39
N MET A 130 1.41 7.04 13.39
CA MET A 130 0.93 8.01 12.40
C MET A 130 -0.57 8.26 12.57
N PRO A 131 -1.04 9.52 12.54
CA PRO A 131 -2.46 9.81 12.61
C PRO A 131 -3.16 9.44 11.28
N ALA A 132 -4.39 8.93 11.38
CA ALA A 132 -5.19 8.49 10.22
C ALA A 132 -5.40 9.61 9.17
N CYS A 133 -5.42 10.88 9.58
CA CYS A 133 -5.55 12.02 8.67
C CYS A 133 -4.36 12.21 7.70
N ARG A 134 -3.27 11.46 7.86
CA ARG A 134 -2.16 11.44 6.90
C ARG A 134 -2.38 10.47 5.74
N PHE A 135 -3.45 9.68 5.76
CA PHE A 135 -3.75 8.67 4.75
C PHE A 135 -4.91 9.10 3.87
N ASP A 136 -4.79 8.89 2.56
CA ASP A 136 -5.85 9.17 1.62
C ASP A 136 -5.82 8.16 0.45
N ASN A 137 -6.90 8.15 -0.34
CA ASN A 137 -7.11 7.23 -1.44
C ASN A 137 -6.63 7.85 -2.77
N ALA A 138 -5.64 7.22 -3.41
CA ALA A 138 -5.09 7.64 -4.70
C ALA A 138 -6.14 7.60 -5.85
N VAL A 139 -7.22 6.84 -5.72
CA VAL A 139 -8.35 6.88 -6.65
C VAL A 139 -8.85 8.31 -6.86
N ARG A 140 -8.85 9.13 -5.81
CA ARG A 140 -9.25 10.54 -5.90
C ARG A 140 -8.36 11.33 -6.86
N LEU A 141 -7.06 11.07 -6.86
CA LEU A 141 -6.10 11.71 -7.76
C LEU A 141 -6.32 11.27 -9.21
N LEU A 142 -6.61 10.00 -9.43
CA LEU A 142 -6.86 9.48 -10.78
C LEU A 142 -8.17 9.99 -11.36
N LEU A 143 -9.22 10.13 -10.55
CA LEU A 143 -10.47 10.78 -10.94
C LEU A 143 -10.25 12.25 -11.30
N ALA A 144 -9.48 13.00 -10.50
CA ALA A 144 -9.12 14.38 -10.78
C ALA A 144 -8.33 14.51 -12.09
N ALA A 145 -7.49 13.53 -12.40
CA ALA A 145 -6.74 13.45 -13.67
C ALA A 145 -7.61 12.98 -14.86
N GLY A 146 -8.90 12.69 -14.67
CA GLY A 146 -9.86 12.32 -15.70
C GLY A 146 -9.91 10.83 -16.04
N MET A 147 -9.45 9.94 -15.16
CA MET A 147 -9.65 8.49 -15.35
C MET A 147 -11.16 8.17 -15.24
N PRO A 148 -11.77 7.45 -16.22
CA PRO A 148 -13.15 7.05 -16.15
C PRO A 148 -13.43 6.12 -14.94
N VAL A 149 -14.60 6.28 -14.30
CA VAL A 149 -14.98 5.47 -13.14
C VAL A 149 -15.08 3.98 -13.48
N GLU A 150 -15.56 3.66 -14.67
CA GLU A 150 -15.65 2.29 -15.19
C GLU A 150 -14.29 1.63 -15.41
N ASP A 151 -13.24 2.40 -15.67
CA ASP A 151 -11.88 1.91 -15.83
C ASP A 151 -11.21 1.70 -14.47
N LEU A 152 -11.49 2.57 -13.49
CA LEU A 152 -11.05 2.38 -12.10
C LEU A 152 -11.47 1.01 -11.55
N ALA A 153 -12.72 0.62 -11.79
CA ALA A 153 -13.26 -0.65 -11.30
C ALA A 153 -12.59 -1.89 -11.94
N LYS A 154 -11.90 -1.72 -13.07
CA LYS A 154 -11.27 -2.81 -13.84
C LYS A 154 -9.75 -2.82 -13.76
N THR A 155 -9.15 -1.77 -13.22
CA THR A 155 -7.69 -1.58 -13.22
C THR A 155 -7.16 -1.68 -11.80
N PRO A 156 -6.59 -2.81 -11.37
CA PRO A 156 -5.98 -2.94 -10.06
C PRO A 156 -4.67 -2.12 -9.97
N SER A 157 -4.16 -1.93 -8.74
CA SER A 157 -2.93 -1.18 -8.45
C SER A 157 -1.75 -1.56 -9.33
N ASN A 158 -1.50 -2.86 -9.46
CA ASN A 158 -0.38 -3.41 -10.23
C ASN A 158 -0.45 -3.16 -11.74
N SER A 159 -1.59 -2.74 -12.28
CA SER A 159 -1.82 -2.53 -13.71
C SER A 159 -1.94 -1.07 -14.11
N LEU A 160 -1.81 -0.12 -13.19
CA LEU A 160 -2.01 1.31 -13.48
C LEU A 160 -0.94 1.89 -14.40
N ALA A 161 0.32 1.50 -14.24
CA ALA A 161 1.39 1.94 -15.14
C ALA A 161 1.13 1.47 -16.58
N ASP A 162 0.72 0.22 -16.75
CA ASP A 162 0.36 -0.34 -18.06
C ASP A 162 -0.88 0.32 -18.66
N TYR A 163 -1.91 0.61 -17.85
CA TYR A 163 -3.10 1.33 -18.29
C TYR A 163 -2.77 2.68 -18.94
N TYR A 164 -1.79 3.40 -18.38
CA TYR A 164 -1.31 4.66 -18.94
C TYR A 164 -0.20 4.50 -19.99
N GLY A 165 0.20 3.29 -20.33
CA GLY A 165 1.26 3.01 -21.30
C GLY A 165 2.64 3.53 -20.86
N VAL A 166 2.89 3.57 -19.55
CA VAL A 166 4.16 4.05 -19.00
C VAL A 166 5.18 2.92 -19.05
N ALA A 167 6.34 3.19 -19.65
CA ALA A 167 7.45 2.24 -19.64
C ALA A 167 8.05 2.15 -18.23
N HIS A 168 8.18 0.93 -17.71
CA HIS A 168 8.73 0.63 -16.38
C HIS A 168 9.48 -0.70 -16.39
N PRO A 169 10.39 -0.96 -15.44
CA PRO A 169 10.94 -2.30 -15.22
C PRO A 169 9.83 -3.32 -14.89
N PRO A 170 10.04 -4.61 -15.12
CA PRO A 170 9.09 -5.63 -14.69
C PRO A 170 8.74 -5.48 -13.21
N LEU A 171 7.45 -5.43 -12.90
CA LEU A 171 6.91 -5.37 -11.53
C LEU A 171 6.25 -6.70 -11.21
N GLN A 172 6.38 -7.13 -9.98
CA GLN A 172 5.65 -8.28 -9.46
C GLN A 172 4.33 -7.77 -8.88
N GLY A 173 3.22 -8.23 -9.41
CA GLY A 173 1.90 -7.98 -8.82
C GLY A 173 1.73 -8.72 -7.50
N HIS A 174 0.93 -8.17 -6.60
CA HIS A 174 0.79 -8.66 -5.22
C HIS A 174 2.13 -8.72 -4.46
N ASP A 175 3.04 -7.83 -4.79
CA ASP A 175 4.17 -7.42 -3.98
C ASP A 175 3.95 -5.94 -3.64
N ALA A 176 3.79 -5.61 -2.38
CA ALA A 176 3.37 -4.26 -1.97
C ALA A 176 4.25 -3.15 -2.58
N LEU A 177 5.57 -3.37 -2.74
CA LEU A 177 6.42 -2.39 -3.41
C LEU A 177 6.17 -2.35 -4.93
N GLY A 178 5.93 -3.50 -5.57
CA GLY A 178 5.60 -3.59 -6.98
C GLY A 178 4.31 -2.82 -7.30
N ASP A 179 3.29 -2.99 -6.49
CA ASP A 179 1.99 -2.34 -6.64
C ASP A 179 2.10 -0.83 -6.36
N ALA A 180 2.80 -0.41 -5.31
CA ALA A 180 3.10 1.00 -5.04
C ALA A 180 3.91 1.67 -6.16
N LEU A 181 4.84 0.95 -6.80
CA LEU A 181 5.60 1.44 -7.96
C LEU A 181 4.70 1.64 -9.18
N SER A 182 3.79 0.70 -9.48
CA SER A 182 2.85 0.85 -10.60
C SER A 182 1.99 2.10 -10.44
N VAL A 183 1.41 2.31 -9.26
CA VAL A 183 0.65 3.53 -8.93
C VAL A 183 1.54 4.77 -9.06
N SER A 184 2.77 4.73 -8.54
CA SER A 184 3.71 5.85 -8.58
C SER A 184 4.10 6.25 -10.00
N TYR A 185 4.35 5.29 -10.89
CA TYR A 185 4.64 5.55 -12.30
C TYR A 185 3.45 6.20 -13.01
N ALA A 186 2.22 5.72 -12.75
CA ALA A 186 1.01 6.33 -13.30
C ALA A 186 0.84 7.78 -12.82
N LEU A 187 0.96 8.04 -11.52
CA LEU A 187 0.85 9.40 -10.97
C LEU A 187 1.96 10.32 -11.47
N GLN A 188 3.20 9.84 -11.57
CA GLN A 188 4.31 10.59 -12.15
C GLN A 188 4.02 10.99 -13.62
N HIS A 189 3.48 10.07 -14.42
CA HIS A 189 3.09 10.34 -15.80
C HIS A 189 2.00 11.41 -15.87
N LEU A 190 0.99 11.33 -15.03
CA LEU A 190 -0.10 12.31 -14.98
C LEU A 190 0.38 13.69 -14.55
N LEU A 191 1.30 13.77 -13.58
CA LEU A 191 1.95 15.01 -13.17
C LEU A 191 2.78 15.61 -14.32
N ARG A 192 3.61 14.80 -14.98
CA ARG A 192 4.46 15.24 -16.11
C ARG A 192 3.64 15.70 -17.32
N SER A 193 2.50 15.08 -17.57
CA SER A 193 1.59 15.45 -18.64
C SER A 193 0.66 16.63 -18.29
N GLY A 194 0.71 17.15 -17.07
CA GLY A 194 -0.13 18.24 -16.58
C GLY A 194 -1.60 17.87 -16.35
N LYS A 195 -1.93 16.58 -16.42
CA LYS A 195 -3.27 16.07 -16.10
C LYS A 195 -3.56 16.02 -14.61
N LEU A 196 -2.53 16.00 -13.78
CA LEU A 196 -2.57 16.06 -12.34
C LEU A 196 -1.64 17.19 -11.86
N LYS A 197 -2.00 17.86 -10.77
CA LYS A 197 -1.20 18.95 -10.20
C LYS A 197 -0.71 18.60 -8.81
N PRO A 198 0.48 19.09 -8.38
CA PRO A 198 1.01 18.85 -7.04
C PRO A 198 0.08 19.28 -5.90
N GLU A 199 -0.76 20.29 -6.12
CA GLU A 199 -1.72 20.81 -5.13
C GLU A 199 -2.82 19.80 -4.78
N GLU A 200 -3.10 18.84 -5.67
CA GLU A 200 -4.12 17.81 -5.47
C GLU A 200 -3.67 16.73 -4.48
N PHE A 201 -2.36 16.66 -4.17
CA PHE A 201 -1.80 15.80 -3.12
C PHE A 201 -1.93 16.40 -1.71
N THR A 202 -2.69 17.45 -1.55
CA THR A 202 -3.03 17.99 -0.24
C THR A 202 -4.44 17.56 0.17
N LEU A 203 -4.61 17.25 1.46
CA LEU A 203 -5.95 16.99 1.98
C LEU A 203 -6.79 18.26 1.86
N ALA A 204 -8.02 18.14 1.40
CA ALA A 204 -9.04 19.11 1.65
C ALA A 204 -9.40 19.01 3.14
N VAL A 205 -8.91 19.96 3.95
CA VAL A 205 -9.30 20.14 5.35
C VAL A 205 -10.71 20.72 5.38
#